data_760a8fb0a5abe02fc5305ad50a234ccf
#
_entry.id   760a8fb0a5abe02fc5305ad50a234ccf
#
_cell.length_a   1.000
_cell.length_b   1.000
_cell.length_c   1.000
_cell.angle_alpha   90.00
_cell.angle_beta   90.00
_cell.angle_gamma   90.00
#
_symmetry.space_group_name_H-M   'P 1'
#
loop_
_entity.id
_entity.type
_entity.pdbx_description
1 polymer ?
#
loop_
_entity_poly.entity_id
_entity_poly.type
_entity_poly.pdbx_seq_one_letter_code
_entity_poly.pdbx_strand_id
1 'polypeptide(L)'
;TTLELEPGKQLVFTLYGAVNLEADGAATTNVDLRRHGAEALLYNTRNWLEQRYIRLQEPELEVLLNKNLFFSYFYAAARSMDSDQLVALTSRSPRYYVSAAFWSRDALLWSFPAILLVDQNSARDLLLTVFSRHLTHAGEHAHYLNGTILYPGFELDQLAAHLIALEHYLEKTGDYQIADLEIVRSGLTALAEKALQKFDPACGLYSTFLDPSDDPADYPYLTYNNALLQRAFYLLADLQQRDLWFNRNDFAILARELEESIYEYCTVHGPCGLMFAWAVDGKGKFSLYDNPPGSLQLLAHYRFCSIADTVYKNTVRWIRSPNNRYFQTDSPFAEAGSLHSGNPWPLGACNDLLALNFGALDFLKRVKMDNGFFCETVDPETGTVTTGAAFASAAGFLAYALYQHFITKNPGGNNR
;
A
#
# COMPACT_ATOMS: atom_id res chain seq x y z
N THR A 1 -43.06 15.15 10.68
CA THR A 1 -43.48 14.75 12.04
C THR A 1 -42.67 15.55 13.02
N THR A 2 -43.30 16.35 13.84
CA THR A 2 -42.67 17.08 14.95
C THR A 2 -42.75 16.22 16.19
N LEU A 3 -41.64 16.09 16.92
CA LEU A 3 -41.58 15.34 18.16
C LEU A 3 -41.21 16.32 19.29
N GLU A 4 -42.01 16.34 20.33
CA GLU A 4 -41.74 17.09 21.55
C GLU A 4 -41.14 16.16 22.57
N LEU A 5 -40.01 16.53 23.14
CA LEU A 5 -39.30 15.81 24.20
C LEU A 5 -39.41 16.60 25.49
N GLU A 6 -39.91 15.98 26.54
CA GLU A 6 -39.90 16.53 27.88
C GLU A 6 -38.43 16.57 28.42
N PRO A 7 -38.12 17.54 29.28
CA PRO A 7 -36.81 17.63 29.91
C PRO A 7 -36.41 16.34 30.60
N GLY A 8 -35.19 15.83 30.27
CA GLY A 8 -34.63 14.57 30.84
C GLY A 8 -35.11 13.30 30.15
N LYS A 9 -35.96 13.38 29.11
CA LYS A 9 -36.31 12.20 28.30
C LYS A 9 -35.38 12.03 27.12
N GLN A 10 -35.09 10.77 26.79
CA GLN A 10 -34.33 10.37 25.61
C GLN A 10 -35.24 9.68 24.61
N LEU A 11 -35.07 9.99 23.32
CA LEU A 11 -35.75 9.30 22.22
C LEU A 11 -34.68 8.76 21.27
N VAL A 12 -34.71 7.47 20.99
CA VAL A 12 -33.79 6.80 20.06
C VAL A 12 -34.52 6.54 18.74
N PHE A 13 -33.91 6.97 17.65
CA PHE A 13 -34.38 6.67 16.30
C PHE A 13 -33.44 5.69 15.63
N THR A 14 -34.00 4.72 14.92
CA THR A 14 -33.27 3.84 14.04
C THR A 14 -33.72 4.08 12.62
N LEU A 15 -32.76 4.42 11.75
CA LEU A 15 -32.97 4.53 10.30
C LEU A 15 -32.33 3.33 9.62
N TYR A 16 -33.08 2.64 8.76
CA TYR A 16 -32.58 1.55 7.94
C TYR A 16 -32.52 2.03 6.50
N GLY A 17 -31.32 1.97 5.91
CA GLY A 17 -31.09 2.33 4.53
C GLY A 17 -30.51 1.15 3.76
N ALA A 18 -30.93 0.99 2.52
CA ALA A 18 -30.37 0.00 1.61
C ALA A 18 -30.18 0.61 0.22
N VAL A 19 -29.16 0.14 -0.48
CA VAL A 19 -28.86 0.54 -1.85
C VAL A 19 -28.72 -0.73 -2.70
N ASN A 20 -29.37 -0.75 -3.86
CA ASN A 20 -29.26 -1.84 -4.83
C ASN A 20 -29.48 -1.27 -6.24
N LEU A 21 -29.12 -2.04 -7.28
CA LEU A 21 -29.40 -1.68 -8.68
C LEU A 21 -30.90 -1.59 -8.96
N GLU A 22 -31.68 -2.43 -8.29
CA GLU A 22 -33.13 -2.52 -8.45
C GLU A 22 -33.85 -2.13 -7.15
N ALA A 23 -35.01 -1.49 -7.30
CA ALA A 23 -35.82 -1.04 -6.17
C ALA A 23 -36.28 -2.21 -5.27
N ASP A 24 -36.61 -3.36 -5.86
CA ASP A 24 -37.03 -4.55 -5.12
C ASP A 24 -35.89 -5.16 -4.29
N GLY A 25 -34.67 -5.13 -4.82
CA GLY A 25 -33.46 -5.56 -4.08
C GLY A 25 -33.20 -4.64 -2.89
N ALA A 26 -33.30 -3.31 -3.06
CA ALA A 26 -33.16 -2.35 -1.98
C ALA A 26 -34.28 -2.52 -0.92
N ALA A 27 -35.50 -2.72 -1.34
CA ALA A 27 -36.65 -2.96 -0.45
C ALA A 27 -36.47 -4.25 0.37
N THR A 28 -36.05 -5.35 -0.27
CA THR A 28 -35.81 -6.64 0.38
C THR A 28 -34.70 -6.54 1.43
N THR A 29 -33.58 -5.90 1.09
CA THR A 29 -32.49 -5.65 2.04
C THR A 29 -32.94 -4.79 3.23
N ASN A 30 -33.74 -3.76 2.98
CA ASN A 30 -34.28 -2.93 4.07
C ASN A 30 -35.23 -3.71 5.00
N VAL A 31 -36.08 -4.57 4.43
CA VAL A 31 -36.94 -5.48 5.23
C VAL A 31 -36.11 -6.42 6.07
N ASP A 32 -35.04 -6.98 5.52
CA ASP A 32 -34.14 -7.90 6.25
C ASP A 32 -33.43 -7.20 7.40
N LEU A 33 -32.85 -6.01 7.17
CA LEU A 33 -32.23 -5.20 8.22
C LEU A 33 -33.21 -4.89 9.36
N ARG A 34 -34.46 -4.57 9.03
CA ARG A 34 -35.51 -4.31 10.02
C ARG A 34 -35.90 -5.55 10.81
N ARG A 35 -35.89 -6.74 10.19
CA ARG A 35 -36.14 -8.03 10.87
C ARG A 35 -35.06 -8.39 11.85
N HIS A 36 -33.79 -8.16 11.51
CA HIS A 36 -32.67 -8.37 12.43
C HIS A 36 -32.71 -7.39 13.60
N GLY A 37 -33.14 -6.16 13.38
CA GLY A 37 -33.20 -5.11 14.39
C GLY A 37 -31.84 -4.46 14.69
N ALA A 38 -31.87 -3.21 15.13
CA ALA A 38 -30.69 -2.39 15.33
C ALA A 38 -29.74 -2.97 16.39
N GLU A 39 -30.26 -3.47 17.51
CA GLU A 39 -29.47 -4.01 18.61
C GLU A 39 -28.64 -5.23 18.18
N ALA A 40 -29.25 -6.17 17.46
CA ALA A 40 -28.56 -7.36 16.95
C ALA A 40 -27.48 -6.98 15.90
N LEU A 41 -27.80 -6.06 14.99
CA LEU A 41 -26.84 -5.57 14.01
C LEU A 41 -25.63 -4.88 14.66
N LEU A 42 -25.86 -4.03 15.64
CA LEU A 42 -24.80 -3.35 16.40
C LEU A 42 -23.96 -4.36 17.22
N TYR A 43 -24.62 -5.32 17.87
CA TYR A 43 -23.93 -6.36 18.64
C TYR A 43 -23.02 -7.21 17.72
N ASN A 44 -23.55 -7.68 16.60
CA ASN A 44 -22.78 -8.48 15.64
C ASN A 44 -21.60 -7.69 15.06
N THR A 45 -21.81 -6.41 14.72
CA THR A 45 -20.74 -5.54 14.22
C THR A 45 -19.64 -5.33 15.27
N ARG A 46 -20.00 -5.06 16.52
CA ARG A 46 -19.04 -4.93 17.62
C ARG A 46 -18.22 -6.19 17.81
N ASN A 47 -18.88 -7.36 17.89
CA ASN A 47 -18.19 -8.63 18.03
C ASN A 47 -17.23 -8.91 16.88
N TRP A 48 -17.65 -8.59 15.65
CA TRP A 48 -16.82 -8.76 14.47
C TRP A 48 -15.56 -7.87 14.53
N LEU A 49 -15.71 -6.61 14.93
CA LEU A 49 -14.59 -5.67 15.13
C LEU A 49 -13.67 -6.11 16.26
N GLU A 50 -14.24 -6.51 17.42
CA GLU A 50 -13.47 -6.95 18.59
C GLU A 50 -12.60 -8.18 18.31
N GLN A 51 -13.09 -9.14 17.54
CA GLN A 51 -12.34 -10.33 17.12
C GLN A 51 -11.13 -10.01 16.25
N ARG A 52 -11.11 -8.86 15.58
CA ARG A 52 -10.08 -8.39 14.65
C ARG A 52 -9.27 -7.23 15.19
N TYR A 53 -9.60 -6.79 16.39
CA TYR A 53 -8.92 -5.66 17.04
C TYR A 53 -7.52 -6.06 17.50
N ILE A 54 -6.50 -5.31 17.06
CA ILE A 54 -5.10 -5.56 17.37
C ILE A 54 -4.74 -4.80 18.64
N ARG A 55 -4.28 -5.52 19.68
CA ARG A 55 -3.87 -4.94 20.95
C ARG A 55 -2.40 -4.53 20.92
N LEU A 56 -2.10 -3.31 21.35
CA LEU A 56 -0.76 -2.80 21.55
C LEU A 56 -0.55 -2.37 23.00
N GLN A 57 0.71 -2.24 23.43
CA GLN A 57 1.05 -1.73 24.77
C GLN A 57 0.89 -0.20 24.87
N GLU A 58 0.83 0.51 23.72
CA GLU A 58 0.67 1.96 23.64
C GLU A 58 -0.75 2.32 23.19
N PRO A 59 -1.64 2.77 24.12
CA PRO A 59 -3.06 2.97 23.81
C PRO A 59 -3.36 3.95 22.68
N GLU A 60 -2.58 5.02 22.56
CA GLU A 60 -2.77 6.01 21.49
C GLU A 60 -2.48 5.41 20.11
N LEU A 61 -1.40 4.64 19.98
CA LEU A 61 -1.04 3.94 18.75
C LEU A 61 -1.95 2.75 18.49
N GLU A 62 -2.46 2.08 19.52
CA GLU A 62 -3.49 1.05 19.39
C GLU A 62 -4.76 1.60 18.73
N VAL A 63 -5.23 2.75 19.20
CA VAL A 63 -6.41 3.42 18.63
C VAL A 63 -6.12 3.87 17.19
N LEU A 64 -4.94 4.46 16.96
CA LEU A 64 -4.53 4.92 15.62
C LEU A 64 -4.45 3.74 14.63
N LEU A 65 -3.81 2.65 15.02
CA LEU A 65 -3.71 1.43 14.21
C LEU A 65 -5.09 0.91 13.84
N ASN A 66 -5.94 0.60 14.84
CA ASN A 66 -7.21 -0.07 14.58
C ASN A 66 -8.20 0.84 13.82
N LYS A 67 -8.21 2.14 14.10
CA LYS A 67 -9.00 3.10 13.34
C LYS A 67 -8.64 3.08 11.85
N ASN A 68 -7.36 3.11 11.52
CA ASN A 68 -6.89 3.12 10.14
C ASN A 68 -6.98 1.73 9.49
N LEU A 69 -6.78 0.65 10.24
CA LEU A 69 -6.99 -0.73 9.79
C LEU A 69 -8.42 -0.95 9.30
N PHE A 70 -9.42 -0.60 10.11
CA PHE A 70 -10.82 -0.75 9.74
C PHE A 70 -11.26 0.29 8.71
N PHE A 71 -10.70 1.50 8.76
CA PHE A 71 -10.96 2.49 7.73
C PHE A 71 -10.48 2.00 6.36
N SER A 72 -9.28 1.45 6.25
CA SER A 72 -8.79 0.85 5.02
C SER A 72 -9.67 -0.33 4.57
N TYR A 73 -9.97 -1.26 5.47
CA TYR A 73 -10.78 -2.44 5.14
C TYR A 73 -12.15 -2.08 4.56
N PHE A 74 -12.83 -1.09 5.14
CA PHE A 74 -14.17 -0.69 4.70
C PHE A 74 -14.19 0.36 3.59
N TYR A 75 -13.13 1.14 3.40
CA TYR A 75 -13.13 2.28 2.50
C TYR A 75 -12.12 2.18 1.34
N ALA A 76 -11.14 1.28 1.40
CA ALA A 76 -10.25 0.97 0.27
C ALA A 76 -10.71 -0.28 -0.52
N ALA A 77 -11.82 -0.89 -0.12
CA ALA A 77 -12.46 -1.97 -0.84
C ALA A 77 -13.99 -1.83 -0.81
N ALA A 78 -14.66 -2.41 -1.79
CA ALA A 78 -16.12 -2.43 -1.86
C ALA A 78 -16.60 -3.63 -2.69
N ARG A 79 -17.83 -4.11 -2.43
CA ARG A 79 -18.49 -4.99 -3.36
C ARG A 79 -19.09 -4.20 -4.52
N SER A 80 -18.76 -4.62 -5.72
CA SER A 80 -19.34 -4.06 -6.95
C SER A 80 -20.81 -4.44 -7.04
N MET A 81 -21.67 -3.46 -7.32
CA MET A 81 -23.12 -3.69 -7.38
C MET A 81 -23.55 -4.53 -8.60
N ASP A 82 -22.75 -4.53 -9.66
CA ASP A 82 -23.05 -5.26 -10.90
C ASP A 82 -22.63 -6.74 -10.88
N SER A 83 -21.62 -7.09 -10.10
CA SER A 83 -21.03 -8.44 -10.11
C SER A 83 -20.85 -9.07 -8.73
N ASP A 84 -21.13 -8.32 -7.66
CA ASP A 84 -20.88 -8.69 -6.25
C ASP A 84 -19.41 -9.05 -5.94
N GLN A 85 -18.48 -8.77 -6.87
CA GLN A 85 -17.05 -8.97 -6.65
C GLN A 85 -16.50 -7.91 -5.70
N LEU A 86 -15.55 -8.32 -4.86
CA LEU A 86 -14.80 -7.37 -4.03
C LEU A 86 -13.78 -6.64 -4.90
N VAL A 87 -13.92 -5.33 -5.06
CA VAL A 87 -13.02 -4.48 -5.84
C VAL A 87 -12.21 -3.58 -4.91
N ALA A 88 -10.94 -3.35 -5.25
CA ALA A 88 -10.10 -2.36 -4.59
C ALA A 88 -10.30 -0.98 -5.21
N LEU A 89 -10.12 0.04 -4.41
CA LEU A 89 -10.19 1.44 -4.84
C LEU A 89 -9.39 2.34 -3.88
N THR A 90 -9.09 3.56 -4.29
CA THR A 90 -8.22 4.46 -3.53
C THR A 90 -8.85 4.89 -2.21
N SER A 91 -10.08 5.45 -2.24
CA SER A 91 -10.84 5.78 -1.03
C SER A 91 -12.31 6.02 -1.34
N ARG A 92 -13.21 5.39 -0.58
CA ARG A 92 -14.65 5.70 -0.66
C ARG A 92 -15.07 6.90 0.19
N SER A 93 -14.11 7.52 0.86
CA SER A 93 -14.41 8.71 1.66
C SER A 93 -14.77 9.89 0.77
N PRO A 94 -15.88 10.61 1.04
CA PRO A 94 -16.22 11.82 0.30
C PRO A 94 -15.26 12.99 0.56
N ARG A 95 -14.31 12.83 1.48
CA ARG A 95 -13.28 13.82 1.82
C ARG A 95 -11.99 13.66 1.03
N TYR A 96 -11.82 12.51 0.39
CA TYR A 96 -10.67 12.27 -0.48
C TYR A 96 -11.03 12.65 -1.93
N TYR A 97 -10.13 13.34 -2.61
CA TYR A 97 -10.40 13.93 -3.94
C TYR A 97 -10.45 12.88 -5.07
N VAL A 98 -9.79 11.70 -4.89
CA VAL A 98 -9.89 10.57 -5.81
C VAL A 98 -10.69 9.46 -5.16
N SER A 99 -11.82 9.07 -5.74
CA SER A 99 -12.72 8.11 -5.09
C SER A 99 -12.67 6.71 -5.72
N ALA A 100 -13.45 6.48 -6.76
CA ALA A 100 -13.72 5.17 -7.33
C ALA A 100 -12.74 4.83 -8.46
N ALA A 101 -11.44 4.85 -8.20
CA ALA A 101 -10.39 4.48 -9.14
C ALA A 101 -9.43 3.49 -8.50
N PHE A 102 -8.71 2.75 -9.33
CA PHE A 102 -7.77 1.72 -8.94
C PHE A 102 -6.36 2.11 -9.37
N TRP A 103 -5.46 2.23 -8.39
CA TRP A 103 -4.01 2.23 -8.55
C TRP A 103 -3.47 0.95 -7.96
N SER A 104 -2.63 0.23 -8.70
CA SER A 104 -2.07 -1.05 -8.21
C SER A 104 -1.20 -0.85 -6.98
N ARG A 105 -0.43 0.23 -6.90
CA ARG A 105 0.37 0.61 -5.72
C ARG A 105 -0.51 0.76 -4.49
N ASP A 106 -1.52 1.63 -4.57
CA ASP A 106 -2.48 1.91 -3.48
C ASP A 106 -3.21 0.65 -3.01
N ALA A 107 -3.72 -0.10 -3.97
CA ALA A 107 -4.51 -1.29 -3.70
C ALA A 107 -3.67 -2.43 -3.12
N LEU A 108 -2.48 -2.68 -3.68
CA LEU A 108 -1.74 -3.92 -3.46
C LEU A 108 -0.54 -3.77 -2.52
N LEU A 109 0.13 -2.60 -2.51
CA LEU A 109 1.23 -2.36 -1.58
C LEU A 109 0.77 -1.70 -0.27
N TRP A 110 -0.33 -0.92 -0.30
CA TRP A 110 -0.76 -0.17 0.88
C TRP A 110 -2.00 -0.74 1.57
N SER A 111 -3.12 -0.93 0.86
CA SER A 111 -4.34 -1.42 1.51
C SER A 111 -4.39 -2.95 1.64
N PHE A 112 -3.87 -3.70 0.69
CA PHE A 112 -3.94 -5.17 0.69
C PHE A 112 -3.33 -5.82 1.95
N PRO A 113 -2.13 -5.42 2.44
CA PRO A 113 -1.58 -5.99 3.67
C PRO A 113 -2.49 -5.79 4.89
N ALA A 114 -3.17 -4.65 4.99
CA ALA A 114 -4.14 -4.38 6.06
C ALA A 114 -5.42 -5.22 5.89
N ILE A 115 -5.94 -5.35 4.68
CA ILE A 115 -7.10 -6.21 4.38
C ILE A 115 -6.79 -7.65 4.76
N LEU A 116 -5.58 -8.13 4.45
CA LEU A 116 -5.11 -9.49 4.79
C LEU A 116 -4.99 -9.70 6.30
N LEU A 117 -4.66 -8.67 7.07
CA LEU A 117 -4.67 -8.74 8.55
C LEU A 117 -6.08 -8.88 9.11
N VAL A 118 -7.07 -8.25 8.48
CA VAL A 118 -8.46 -8.25 8.95
C VAL A 118 -9.18 -9.54 8.55
N ASP A 119 -9.06 -9.94 7.27
CA ASP A 119 -9.79 -11.10 6.71
C ASP A 119 -9.08 -11.70 5.49
N GLN A 120 -8.54 -12.90 5.67
CA GLN A 120 -7.81 -13.62 4.62
C GLN A 120 -8.71 -14.01 3.44
N ASN A 121 -10.01 -14.27 3.67
CA ASN A 121 -10.95 -14.59 2.59
C ASN A 121 -11.21 -13.35 1.72
N SER A 122 -11.44 -12.20 2.33
CA SER A 122 -11.56 -10.93 1.59
C SER A 122 -10.29 -10.60 0.81
N ALA A 123 -9.11 -10.85 1.38
CA ALA A 123 -7.84 -10.67 0.66
C ALA A 123 -7.73 -11.60 -0.56
N ARG A 124 -8.14 -12.86 -0.41
CA ARG A 124 -8.17 -13.83 -1.52
C ARG A 124 -9.12 -13.38 -2.63
N ASP A 125 -10.34 -13.01 -2.27
CA ASP A 125 -11.35 -12.54 -3.23
C ASP A 125 -10.84 -11.28 -3.98
N LEU A 126 -10.20 -10.37 -3.26
CA LEU A 126 -9.63 -9.15 -3.84
C LEU A 126 -8.51 -9.46 -4.84
N LEU A 127 -7.57 -10.36 -4.50
CA LEU A 127 -6.53 -10.80 -5.42
C LEU A 127 -7.13 -11.40 -6.69
N LEU A 128 -8.09 -12.30 -6.58
CA LEU A 128 -8.74 -12.93 -7.74
C LEU A 128 -9.44 -11.89 -8.60
N THR A 129 -10.09 -10.91 -8.00
CA THR A 129 -10.71 -9.79 -8.73
C THR A 129 -9.68 -8.95 -9.45
N VAL A 130 -8.56 -8.62 -8.80
CA VAL A 130 -7.46 -7.87 -9.41
C VAL A 130 -6.87 -8.65 -10.60
N PHE A 131 -6.60 -9.93 -10.43
CA PHE A 131 -6.10 -10.80 -11.51
C PHE A 131 -7.10 -10.95 -12.66
N SER A 132 -8.41 -10.89 -12.41
CA SER A 132 -9.42 -10.97 -13.47
C SER A 132 -9.65 -9.66 -14.23
N ARG A 133 -9.52 -8.51 -13.57
CA ARG A 133 -9.92 -7.22 -14.15
C ARG A 133 -8.77 -6.35 -14.61
N HIS A 134 -7.65 -6.35 -13.86
CA HIS A 134 -6.61 -5.32 -14.02
C HIS A 134 -5.35 -5.78 -14.75
N LEU A 135 -5.12 -7.11 -14.91
CA LEU A 135 -3.89 -7.63 -15.50
C LEU A 135 -3.66 -7.25 -16.97
N THR A 136 -4.72 -7.09 -17.76
CA THR A 136 -4.59 -6.65 -19.16
C THR A 136 -3.82 -5.34 -19.28
N HIS A 137 -3.99 -4.45 -18.31
CA HIS A 137 -3.35 -3.15 -18.24
C HIS A 137 -2.41 -3.01 -17.04
N ALA A 138 -1.91 -4.13 -16.47
CA ALA A 138 -1.01 -4.09 -15.32
C ALA A 138 0.21 -3.20 -15.60
N GLY A 139 0.55 -2.35 -14.64
CA GLY A 139 1.60 -1.35 -14.76
C GLY A 139 1.16 -0.02 -15.37
N GLU A 140 -0.06 0.10 -15.91
CA GLU A 140 -0.60 1.41 -16.28
C GLU A 140 -0.97 2.21 -15.03
N HIS A 141 -0.82 3.54 -15.12
CA HIS A 141 -0.93 4.49 -14.03
C HIS A 141 -2.19 4.31 -13.20
N ALA A 142 -3.39 4.36 -13.82
CA ALA A 142 -4.66 4.16 -13.12
C ALA A 142 -5.72 3.50 -13.99
N HIS A 143 -6.62 2.76 -13.32
CA HIS A 143 -7.72 2.07 -13.98
C HIS A 143 -9.07 2.50 -13.40
N TYR A 144 -10.10 2.40 -14.23
CA TYR A 144 -11.47 2.28 -13.74
C TYR A 144 -11.66 0.94 -13.02
N LEU A 145 -12.70 0.79 -12.20
CA LEU A 145 -12.97 -0.43 -11.44
C LEU A 145 -13.27 -1.66 -12.33
N ASN A 146 -13.62 -1.45 -13.60
CA ASN A 146 -13.78 -2.51 -14.58
C ASN A 146 -12.48 -2.95 -15.27
N GLY A 147 -11.32 -2.35 -14.91
CA GLY A 147 -10.01 -2.68 -15.44
C GLY A 147 -9.59 -1.89 -16.69
N THR A 148 -10.46 -1.03 -17.27
CA THR A 148 -10.05 -0.16 -18.37
C THR A 148 -9.16 0.98 -17.88
N ILE A 149 -8.27 1.48 -18.74
CA ILE A 149 -7.34 2.56 -18.38
C ILE A 149 -8.11 3.85 -18.10
N LEU A 150 -7.87 4.45 -16.93
CA LEU A 150 -8.31 5.79 -16.57
C LEU A 150 -7.26 6.83 -16.97
N TYR A 151 -6.03 6.62 -16.50
CA TYR A 151 -4.87 7.44 -16.86
C TYR A 151 -3.77 6.54 -17.42
N PRO A 152 -3.27 6.79 -18.63
CA PRO A 152 -2.16 6.04 -19.21
C PRO A 152 -0.82 6.47 -18.60
N GLY A 153 0.14 5.56 -18.60
CA GLY A 153 1.50 5.78 -18.16
C GLY A 153 2.03 4.55 -17.45
N PHE A 154 3.18 4.05 -17.90
CA PHE A 154 3.74 2.83 -17.33
C PHE A 154 4.54 3.11 -16.07
N GLU A 155 4.25 2.35 -15.01
CA GLU A 155 4.92 2.37 -13.71
C GLU A 155 5.33 0.95 -13.32
N LEU A 156 6.63 0.72 -13.16
CA LEU A 156 7.18 -0.60 -12.91
C LEU A 156 6.82 -1.14 -11.52
N ASP A 157 6.73 -0.26 -10.52
CA ASP A 157 6.28 -0.64 -9.17
C ASP A 157 4.81 -1.07 -9.15
N GLN A 158 3.94 -0.43 -9.94
CA GLN A 158 2.56 -0.85 -10.08
C GLN A 158 2.42 -2.22 -10.76
N LEU A 159 3.33 -2.55 -11.70
CA LEU A 159 3.40 -3.89 -12.26
C LEU A 159 3.83 -4.91 -11.19
N ALA A 160 4.91 -4.63 -10.47
CA ALA A 160 5.47 -5.51 -9.44
C ALA A 160 4.51 -5.70 -8.25
N ALA A 161 3.68 -4.71 -7.94
CA ALA A 161 2.73 -4.73 -6.83
C ALA A 161 1.81 -5.97 -6.84
N HIS A 162 1.40 -6.44 -8.02
CA HIS A 162 0.58 -7.65 -8.16
C HIS A 162 1.27 -8.90 -7.61
N LEU A 163 2.57 -9.05 -7.88
CA LEU A 163 3.36 -10.18 -7.42
C LEU A 163 3.68 -10.04 -5.92
N ILE A 164 3.97 -8.84 -5.43
CA ILE A 164 4.21 -8.57 -4.01
C ILE A 164 2.97 -8.86 -3.16
N ALA A 165 1.77 -8.47 -3.63
CA ALA A 165 0.54 -8.78 -2.93
C ALA A 165 0.25 -10.29 -2.87
N LEU A 166 0.50 -11.01 -3.97
CA LEU A 166 0.39 -12.47 -3.99
C LEU A 166 1.38 -13.11 -3.02
N GLU A 167 2.64 -12.62 -2.97
CA GLU A 167 3.64 -13.10 -2.01
C GLU A 167 3.18 -12.90 -0.57
N HIS A 168 2.70 -11.69 -0.21
CA HIS A 168 2.16 -11.42 1.13
C HIS A 168 1.01 -12.36 1.49
N TYR A 169 0.13 -12.65 0.53
CA TYR A 169 -0.96 -13.61 0.73
C TYR A 169 -0.42 -15.01 1.00
N LEU A 170 0.48 -15.51 0.17
CA LEU A 170 1.06 -16.86 0.30
C LEU A 170 1.85 -17.01 1.61
N GLU A 171 2.67 -16.02 1.97
CA GLU A 171 3.42 -16.02 3.23
C GLU A 171 2.50 -16.03 4.47
N LYS A 172 1.38 -15.30 4.42
CA LYS A 172 0.47 -15.19 5.56
C LYS A 172 -0.46 -16.39 5.71
N THR A 173 -0.91 -16.98 4.60
CA THR A 173 -1.95 -18.00 4.60
C THR A 173 -1.44 -19.41 4.35
N GLY A 174 -0.33 -19.56 3.61
CA GLY A 174 0.12 -20.85 3.10
C GLY A 174 -0.77 -21.45 2.00
N ASP A 175 -1.75 -20.70 1.48
CA ASP A 175 -2.68 -21.15 0.43
C ASP A 175 -2.03 -21.11 -0.96
N TYR A 176 -1.10 -22.02 -1.20
CA TYR A 176 -0.48 -22.20 -2.52
C TYR A 176 -1.47 -22.70 -3.58
N GLN A 177 -2.64 -23.22 -3.21
CA GLN A 177 -3.67 -23.63 -4.16
C GLN A 177 -4.21 -22.48 -5.01
N ILE A 178 -4.07 -21.24 -4.56
CA ILE A 178 -4.40 -20.07 -5.37
C ILE A 178 -3.59 -20.02 -6.68
N ALA A 179 -2.35 -20.47 -6.66
CA ALA A 179 -1.46 -20.53 -7.83
C ALA A 179 -1.89 -21.60 -8.86
N ASP A 180 -2.71 -22.58 -8.44
CA ASP A 180 -3.29 -23.59 -9.36
C ASP A 180 -4.44 -23.05 -10.21
N LEU A 181 -5.01 -21.92 -9.83
CA LEU A 181 -6.10 -21.30 -10.58
C LEU A 181 -5.58 -20.77 -11.92
N GLU A 182 -6.27 -21.10 -13.02
CA GLU A 182 -5.88 -20.69 -14.37
C GLU A 182 -5.72 -19.16 -14.50
N ILE A 183 -6.58 -18.40 -13.84
CA ILE A 183 -6.51 -16.93 -13.85
C ILE A 183 -5.22 -16.39 -13.20
N VAL A 184 -4.73 -17.08 -12.18
CA VAL A 184 -3.46 -16.71 -11.51
C VAL A 184 -2.28 -17.15 -12.36
N ARG A 185 -2.26 -18.38 -12.88
CA ARG A 185 -1.17 -18.86 -13.76
C ARG A 185 -1.00 -18.01 -15.00
N SER A 186 -2.09 -17.74 -15.72
CA SER A 186 -2.06 -16.86 -16.89
C SER A 186 -1.64 -15.44 -16.53
N GLY A 187 -2.09 -14.97 -15.37
CA GLY A 187 -1.69 -13.66 -14.83
C GLY A 187 -0.20 -13.56 -14.50
N LEU A 188 0.37 -14.57 -13.85
CA LEU A 188 1.81 -14.64 -13.57
C LEU A 188 2.62 -14.57 -14.87
N THR A 189 2.18 -15.29 -15.90
CA THR A 189 2.82 -15.27 -17.22
C THR A 189 2.76 -13.89 -17.86
N ALA A 190 1.60 -13.25 -17.84
CA ALA A 190 1.40 -11.92 -18.40
C ALA A 190 2.23 -10.85 -17.67
N LEU A 191 2.31 -10.90 -16.34
CA LEU A 191 3.12 -9.99 -15.54
C LEU A 191 4.62 -10.17 -15.82
N ALA A 192 5.09 -11.42 -15.87
CA ALA A 192 6.48 -11.75 -16.20
C ALA A 192 6.86 -11.25 -17.59
N GLU A 193 6.02 -11.49 -18.62
CA GLU A 193 6.26 -11.03 -19.98
C GLU A 193 6.31 -9.51 -20.09
N LYS A 194 5.39 -8.80 -19.42
CA LYS A 194 5.38 -7.34 -19.39
C LYS A 194 6.63 -6.77 -18.70
N ALA A 195 7.08 -7.37 -17.60
CA ALA A 195 8.32 -6.97 -16.95
C ALA A 195 9.51 -7.15 -17.90
N LEU A 196 9.64 -8.31 -18.53
CA LEU A 196 10.75 -8.60 -19.45
C LEU A 196 10.80 -7.67 -20.67
N GLN A 197 9.67 -7.10 -21.11
CA GLN A 197 9.64 -6.10 -22.18
C GLN A 197 10.28 -4.76 -21.78
N LYS A 198 10.49 -4.50 -20.49
CA LYS A 198 11.11 -3.28 -19.97
C LYS A 198 12.60 -3.42 -19.69
N PHE A 199 13.15 -4.60 -19.93
CA PHE A 199 14.56 -4.91 -19.74
C PHE A 199 15.46 -4.19 -20.74
N ASP A 200 16.51 -3.53 -20.23
CA ASP A 200 17.57 -2.95 -21.06
C ASP A 200 18.85 -3.78 -20.88
N PRO A 201 19.28 -4.50 -21.95
CA PRO A 201 20.49 -5.32 -21.89
C PRO A 201 21.79 -4.52 -21.76
N ALA A 202 21.74 -3.17 -21.96
CA ALA A 202 22.93 -2.34 -21.82
C ALA A 202 23.35 -2.09 -20.36
N CYS A 203 22.38 -2.15 -19.44
CA CYS A 203 22.65 -1.94 -18.02
C CYS A 203 21.99 -3.02 -17.11
N GLY A 204 21.23 -3.96 -17.67
CA GLY A 204 20.57 -5.01 -16.89
C GLY A 204 19.42 -4.53 -16.02
N LEU A 205 18.94 -3.29 -16.21
CA LEU A 205 17.86 -2.69 -15.44
C LEU A 205 16.54 -2.68 -16.22
N TYR A 206 15.44 -2.44 -15.50
CA TYR A 206 14.08 -2.37 -16.06
C TYR A 206 13.55 -0.94 -15.98
N SER A 207 13.03 -0.45 -17.11
CA SER A 207 12.60 0.93 -17.25
C SER A 207 11.18 1.18 -16.73
N THR A 208 10.95 2.40 -16.26
CA THR A 208 9.63 2.98 -15.97
C THR A 208 9.45 4.29 -16.74
N PHE A 209 8.20 4.75 -16.87
CA PHE A 209 7.92 6.06 -17.44
C PHE A 209 7.56 7.08 -16.34
N LEU A 210 6.72 6.67 -15.38
CA LEU A 210 6.37 7.50 -14.22
C LEU A 210 7.06 6.98 -12.96
N ASP A 211 7.19 7.86 -11.98
CA ASP A 211 7.63 7.55 -10.63
C ASP A 211 6.45 7.20 -9.70
N PRO A 212 6.70 6.72 -8.47
CA PRO A 212 5.62 6.37 -7.54
C PRO A 212 4.75 7.53 -7.02
N SER A 213 5.00 8.77 -7.41
CA SER A 213 4.08 9.90 -7.19
C SER A 213 3.31 10.28 -8.45
N ASP A 214 3.28 9.39 -9.46
CA ASP A 214 2.53 9.59 -10.70
C ASP A 214 3.13 10.69 -11.61
N ASP A 215 4.38 11.13 -11.33
CA ASP A 215 5.11 12.14 -12.09
C ASP A 215 6.11 11.49 -13.09
N PRO A 216 6.44 12.14 -14.22
CA PRO A 216 7.46 11.64 -15.12
C PRO A 216 8.82 11.46 -14.43
N ALA A 217 9.40 10.26 -14.54
CA ALA A 217 10.69 9.96 -13.95
C ALA A 217 11.82 10.75 -14.64
N ASP A 218 12.75 11.31 -13.85
CA ASP A 218 13.91 12.06 -14.35
C ASP A 218 14.81 11.19 -15.26
N TYR A 219 14.99 9.93 -14.88
CA TYR A 219 15.71 8.90 -15.62
C TYR A 219 14.91 7.60 -15.62
N PRO A 220 15.10 6.72 -16.64
CA PRO A 220 14.22 5.57 -16.86
C PRO A 220 14.36 4.45 -15.81
N TYR A 221 15.45 4.40 -15.04
CA TYR A 221 15.69 3.29 -14.12
C TYR A 221 15.66 3.78 -12.67
N LEU A 222 14.51 3.57 -12.02
CA LEU A 222 14.35 3.88 -10.59
C LEU A 222 14.85 2.70 -9.74
N THR A 223 15.68 3.00 -8.75
CA THR A 223 16.25 1.99 -7.85
C THR A 223 15.16 1.26 -7.07
N TYR A 224 14.20 1.99 -6.49
CA TYR A 224 13.07 1.42 -5.78
C TYR A 224 12.27 0.44 -6.65
N ASN A 225 11.89 0.85 -7.86
CA ASN A 225 11.09 0.03 -8.77
C ASN A 225 11.82 -1.26 -9.17
N ASN A 226 13.12 -1.18 -9.43
CA ASN A 226 13.94 -2.34 -9.78
C ASN A 226 14.14 -3.29 -8.59
N ALA A 227 14.33 -2.76 -7.38
CA ALA A 227 14.41 -3.57 -6.18
C ALA A 227 13.07 -4.29 -5.87
N LEU A 228 11.94 -3.62 -6.07
CA LEU A 228 10.63 -4.24 -5.92
C LEU A 228 10.40 -5.33 -6.97
N LEU A 229 10.82 -5.11 -8.21
CA LEU A 229 10.76 -6.12 -9.26
C LEU A 229 11.68 -7.30 -8.97
N GLN A 230 12.89 -7.08 -8.45
CA GLN A 230 13.80 -8.14 -8.01
C GLN A 230 13.13 -9.04 -6.95
N ARG A 231 12.42 -8.46 -5.99
CA ARG A 231 11.64 -9.23 -5.00
C ARG A 231 10.52 -10.03 -5.68
N ALA A 232 9.82 -9.43 -6.63
CA ALA A 232 8.79 -10.10 -7.41
C ALA A 232 9.33 -11.29 -8.21
N PHE A 233 10.55 -11.18 -8.74
CA PHE A 233 11.22 -12.28 -9.43
C PHE A 233 11.59 -13.43 -8.48
N TYR A 234 11.94 -13.17 -7.22
CA TYR A 234 12.13 -14.23 -6.22
C TYR A 234 10.83 -14.98 -5.91
N LEU A 235 9.67 -14.31 -5.88
CA LEU A 235 8.39 -15.02 -5.79
C LEU A 235 8.19 -15.95 -6.99
N LEU A 236 8.41 -15.46 -8.22
CA LEU A 236 8.28 -16.29 -9.43
C LEU A 236 9.23 -17.48 -9.40
N ALA A 237 10.46 -17.31 -8.91
CA ALA A 237 11.43 -18.40 -8.72
C ALA A 237 10.95 -19.43 -7.68
N ASP A 238 10.36 -18.98 -6.55
CA ASP A 238 9.79 -19.91 -5.54
C ASP A 238 8.64 -20.74 -6.13
N LEU A 239 7.77 -20.11 -6.91
CA LEU A 239 6.68 -20.83 -7.59
C LEU A 239 7.19 -21.82 -8.65
N GLN A 240 8.26 -21.50 -9.37
CA GLN A 240 8.92 -22.42 -10.28
C GLN A 240 9.54 -23.62 -9.52
N GLN A 241 10.25 -23.38 -8.42
CA GLN A 241 10.87 -24.44 -7.60
C GLN A 241 9.83 -25.37 -6.98
N ARG A 242 8.61 -24.90 -6.75
CA ARG A 242 7.49 -25.70 -6.23
C ARG A 242 6.68 -26.39 -7.31
N ASP A 243 7.03 -26.27 -8.58
CA ASP A 243 6.27 -26.76 -9.74
C ASP A 243 4.82 -26.20 -9.83
N LEU A 244 4.56 -25.02 -9.26
CA LEU A 244 3.26 -24.37 -9.27
C LEU A 244 3.04 -23.47 -10.50
N TRP A 245 4.12 -23.03 -11.10
CA TRP A 245 4.12 -22.21 -12.30
C TRP A 245 5.34 -22.49 -13.15
N PHE A 246 5.19 -22.50 -14.47
CA PHE A 246 6.28 -22.75 -15.41
C PHE A 246 6.52 -21.56 -16.34
N ASN A 247 7.80 -21.24 -16.54
CA ASN A 247 8.26 -20.30 -17.56
C ASN A 247 9.63 -20.76 -18.09
N ARG A 248 9.94 -20.41 -19.34
CA ARG A 248 11.23 -20.76 -19.97
C ARG A 248 12.45 -20.04 -19.34
N ASN A 249 12.19 -18.88 -18.72
CA ASN A 249 13.23 -18.10 -18.06
C ASN A 249 13.41 -18.62 -16.61
N ASP A 250 14.64 -18.62 -16.14
CA ASP A 250 14.97 -18.91 -14.74
C ASP A 250 14.92 -17.62 -13.94
N PHE A 251 13.85 -17.42 -13.18
CA PHE A 251 13.65 -16.20 -12.41
C PHE A 251 14.57 -16.06 -11.21
N ALA A 252 15.21 -17.15 -10.73
CA ALA A 252 16.24 -17.05 -9.72
C ALA A 252 17.54 -16.45 -10.28
N ILE A 253 17.84 -16.73 -11.55
CA ILE A 253 18.96 -16.11 -12.25
C ILE A 253 18.64 -14.63 -12.49
N LEU A 254 17.48 -14.32 -13.08
CA LEU A 254 17.08 -12.95 -13.36
C LEU A 254 17.04 -12.05 -12.12
N ALA A 255 16.59 -12.58 -10.98
CA ALA A 255 16.59 -11.83 -9.72
C ALA A 255 18.01 -11.47 -9.26
N ARG A 256 18.98 -12.41 -9.39
CA ARG A 256 20.39 -12.17 -9.01
C ARG A 256 21.08 -11.19 -9.97
N GLU A 257 20.87 -11.36 -11.27
CA GLU A 257 21.43 -10.46 -12.28
C GLU A 257 20.89 -9.03 -12.09
N LEU A 258 19.61 -8.88 -11.76
CA LEU A 258 19.01 -7.58 -11.45
C LEU A 258 19.60 -6.98 -10.17
N GLU A 259 19.81 -7.78 -9.11
CA GLU A 259 20.48 -7.32 -7.89
C GLU A 259 21.89 -6.78 -8.19
N GLU A 260 22.70 -7.53 -8.94
CA GLU A 260 24.02 -7.12 -9.36
C GLU A 260 23.97 -5.79 -10.15
N SER A 261 23.05 -5.68 -11.10
CA SER A 261 22.86 -4.47 -11.91
C SER A 261 22.44 -3.25 -11.05
N ILE A 262 21.57 -3.44 -10.06
CA ILE A 262 21.19 -2.36 -9.13
C ILE A 262 22.41 -1.88 -8.33
N TYR A 263 23.24 -2.80 -7.80
CA TYR A 263 24.46 -2.40 -7.07
C TYR A 263 25.48 -1.74 -8.00
N GLU A 264 25.61 -2.17 -9.23
CA GLU A 264 26.56 -1.62 -10.21
C GLU A 264 26.17 -0.22 -10.68
N TYR A 265 24.91 -0.04 -11.11
CA TYR A 265 24.47 1.19 -11.77
C TYR A 265 23.78 2.20 -10.85
N CYS A 266 23.10 1.72 -9.79
CA CYS A 266 22.32 2.60 -8.92
C CYS A 266 23.07 3.01 -7.63
N THR A 267 24.31 2.54 -7.42
CA THR A 267 25.13 2.95 -6.28
C THR A 267 26.06 4.10 -6.68
N VAL A 268 26.01 5.21 -5.95
CA VAL A 268 26.71 6.44 -6.28
C VAL A 268 27.38 7.06 -5.04
N HIS A 269 28.41 7.87 -5.25
CA HIS A 269 28.97 8.70 -4.19
C HIS A 269 28.13 9.97 -4.00
N GLY A 270 27.42 10.03 -2.89
CA GLY A 270 26.62 11.19 -2.47
C GLY A 270 27.13 11.87 -1.21
N PRO A 271 26.38 12.84 -0.65
CA PRO A 271 26.81 13.60 0.54
C PRO A 271 27.05 12.75 1.80
N CYS A 272 26.42 11.60 1.92
CA CYS A 272 26.57 10.68 3.06
C CYS A 272 27.52 9.50 2.80
N GLY A 273 28.26 9.52 1.68
CA GLY A 273 29.13 8.45 1.22
C GLY A 273 28.54 7.66 0.08
N LEU A 274 28.91 6.37 -0.04
CA LEU A 274 28.33 5.48 -1.04
C LEU A 274 26.87 5.18 -0.67
N MET A 275 25.93 5.49 -1.58
CA MET A 275 24.49 5.40 -1.33
C MET A 275 23.72 5.04 -2.61
N PHE A 276 22.49 4.64 -2.49
CA PHE A 276 21.63 4.41 -3.65
C PHE A 276 21.14 5.74 -4.22
N ALA A 277 21.23 5.90 -5.53
CA ALA A 277 20.57 6.96 -6.28
C ALA A 277 19.07 6.67 -6.37
N TRP A 278 18.25 7.71 -6.53
CA TRP A 278 16.83 7.56 -6.84
C TRP A 278 16.61 6.94 -8.22
N ALA A 279 17.19 7.59 -9.23
CA ALA A 279 17.09 7.19 -10.62
C ALA A 279 18.43 7.31 -11.33
N VAL A 280 18.64 6.48 -12.35
CA VAL A 280 19.83 6.49 -13.19
C VAL A 280 19.47 6.36 -14.67
N ASP A 281 20.39 6.85 -15.55
CA ASP A 281 20.26 6.72 -17.00
C ASP A 281 20.98 5.48 -17.60
N GLY A 282 21.64 4.68 -16.73
CA GLY A 282 22.48 3.55 -17.15
C GLY A 282 23.80 3.94 -17.83
N LYS A 283 24.14 5.24 -17.89
CA LYS A 283 25.33 5.80 -18.58
C LYS A 283 26.15 6.73 -17.67
N GLY A 284 25.88 6.71 -16.39
CA GLY A 284 26.62 7.47 -15.38
C GLY A 284 25.93 8.75 -14.88
N LYS A 285 24.77 9.12 -15.42
CA LYS A 285 23.95 10.18 -14.81
C LYS A 285 22.98 9.60 -13.82
N PHE A 286 22.72 10.37 -12.75
CA PHE A 286 21.83 9.96 -11.67
C PHE A 286 21.12 11.16 -11.04
N SER A 287 20.02 10.91 -10.35
CA SER A 287 19.37 11.86 -9.46
C SER A 287 19.41 11.37 -8.01
N LEU A 288 19.62 12.34 -7.08
CA LEU A 288 19.45 12.13 -5.65
C LEU A 288 18.12 12.76 -5.24
N TYR A 289 17.19 11.90 -4.93
CA TYR A 289 15.83 12.25 -4.54
C TYR A 289 15.27 11.12 -3.70
N ASP A 290 14.15 11.31 -3.03
CA ASP A 290 13.33 10.28 -2.43
C ASP A 290 11.87 10.70 -2.50
N ASN A 291 11.01 9.71 -2.62
CA ASN A 291 9.58 9.92 -2.81
C ASN A 291 8.81 9.03 -1.81
N PRO A 292 8.08 9.59 -0.83
CA PRO A 292 7.39 8.79 0.17
C PRO A 292 6.51 7.65 -0.37
N PRO A 293 5.77 7.79 -1.49
CA PRO A 293 5.03 6.70 -2.12
C PRO A 293 5.84 5.48 -2.55
N GLY A 294 7.13 5.65 -2.84
CA GLY A 294 8.03 4.57 -3.25
C GLY A 294 9.46 4.80 -2.75
N SER A 295 9.63 5.01 -1.45
CA SER A 295 10.89 5.41 -0.84
C SER A 295 11.99 4.35 -0.89
N LEU A 296 13.24 4.80 -1.08
CA LEU A 296 14.44 3.98 -0.91
C LEU A 296 14.61 3.46 0.53
N GLN A 297 13.91 4.01 1.50
CA GLN A 297 13.84 3.47 2.86
C GLN A 297 13.20 2.08 2.92
N LEU A 298 12.37 1.73 1.93
CA LEU A 298 11.68 0.45 1.85
C LEU A 298 12.53 -0.69 1.28
N LEU A 299 13.75 -0.43 0.78
CA LEU A 299 14.59 -1.46 0.17
C LEU A 299 14.86 -2.65 1.11
N ALA A 300 15.15 -2.37 2.39
CA ALA A 300 15.35 -3.44 3.38
C ALA A 300 14.03 -4.13 3.77
N HIS A 301 12.90 -3.43 3.77
CA HIS A 301 11.58 -4.00 4.02
C HIS A 301 11.20 -5.01 2.93
N TYR A 302 11.44 -4.68 1.67
CA TYR A 302 11.26 -5.59 0.53
C TYR A 302 12.40 -6.60 0.35
N ARG A 303 13.30 -6.71 1.34
CA ARG A 303 14.39 -7.71 1.39
C ARG A 303 15.41 -7.59 0.25
N PHE A 304 15.48 -6.43 -0.39
CA PHE A 304 16.52 -6.17 -1.39
C PHE A 304 17.90 -6.14 -0.75
N CYS A 305 18.04 -5.49 0.39
CA CYS A 305 19.31 -5.38 1.12
C CYS A 305 19.11 -5.61 2.62
N SER A 306 20.21 -5.81 3.34
CA SER A 306 20.18 -5.84 4.80
C SER A 306 20.02 -4.43 5.36
N ILE A 307 19.25 -4.28 6.46
CA ILE A 307 19.21 -3.04 7.23
C ILE A 307 20.58 -2.62 7.79
N ALA A 308 21.52 -3.57 7.87
CA ALA A 308 22.90 -3.33 8.28
C ALA A 308 23.80 -2.87 7.12
N ASP A 309 23.34 -2.95 5.86
CA ASP A 309 24.08 -2.52 4.68
C ASP A 309 24.50 -1.05 4.78
N THR A 310 25.77 -0.78 4.46
CA THR A 310 26.35 0.57 4.59
C THR A 310 25.78 1.52 3.52
N VAL A 311 25.54 1.04 2.30
CA VAL A 311 24.96 1.83 1.21
C VAL A 311 23.54 2.23 1.59
N TYR A 312 22.75 1.28 2.07
CA TYR A 312 21.39 1.54 2.55
C TYR A 312 21.35 2.54 3.73
N LYS A 313 22.20 2.35 4.75
CA LYS A 313 22.27 3.27 5.89
C LYS A 313 22.63 4.69 5.47
N ASN A 314 23.56 4.84 4.53
CA ASN A 314 23.93 6.16 4.01
C ASN A 314 22.77 6.79 3.23
N THR A 315 22.03 5.99 2.48
CA THR A 315 20.80 6.43 1.76
C THR A 315 19.75 6.93 2.73
N VAL A 316 19.39 6.16 3.76
CA VAL A 316 18.42 6.56 4.79
C VAL A 316 18.87 7.82 5.52
N ARG A 317 20.19 7.92 5.87
CA ARG A 317 20.76 9.13 6.50
C ARG A 317 20.62 10.34 5.60
N TRP A 318 20.86 10.19 4.31
CA TRP A 318 20.72 11.28 3.35
C TRP A 318 19.26 11.72 3.20
N ILE A 319 18.32 10.80 3.06
CA ILE A 319 16.88 11.11 2.94
C ILE A 319 16.42 12.00 4.09
N ARG A 320 16.89 11.75 5.31
CA ARG A 320 16.51 12.46 6.53
C ARG A 320 17.45 13.62 6.89
N SER A 321 18.25 14.09 5.97
CA SER A 321 19.22 15.15 6.20
C SER A 321 18.83 16.47 5.51
N PRO A 322 19.42 17.59 5.92
CA PRO A 322 19.27 18.88 5.21
C PRO A 322 19.74 18.84 3.75
N ASN A 323 20.49 17.81 3.33
CA ASN A 323 20.91 17.64 1.94
C ASN A 323 19.74 17.17 1.04
N ASN A 324 18.68 16.61 1.62
CA ASN A 324 17.43 16.35 0.93
C ASN A 324 16.54 17.60 1.08
N ARG A 325 16.42 18.38 0.02
CA ARG A 325 15.63 19.63 0.02
C ARG A 325 14.14 19.45 0.34
N TYR A 326 13.64 18.23 0.25
CA TYR A 326 12.24 17.90 0.56
C TYR A 326 12.06 17.42 2.00
N PHE A 327 13.13 17.21 2.77
CA PHE A 327 13.04 16.90 4.18
C PHE A 327 13.11 18.18 5.02
N GLN A 328 12.01 18.52 5.66
CA GLN A 328 11.87 19.79 6.39
C GLN A 328 12.45 19.69 7.81
N THR A 329 13.79 19.64 7.94
CA THR A 329 14.51 19.39 9.19
C THR A 329 14.19 20.36 10.32
N ASP A 330 13.87 21.61 10.01
CA ASP A 330 13.71 22.70 11.00
C ASP A 330 12.26 22.88 11.45
N SER A 331 11.35 22.04 10.96
CA SER A 331 9.93 22.14 11.31
C SER A 331 9.54 21.22 12.48
N PRO A 332 8.53 21.61 13.30
CA PRO A 332 8.00 20.76 14.36
C PRO A 332 7.48 19.39 13.86
N PHE A 333 7.04 19.33 12.62
CA PHE A 333 6.57 18.10 11.95
C PHE A 333 7.52 17.75 10.79
N ALA A 334 8.83 17.62 11.13
CA ALA A 334 9.85 17.25 10.16
C ALA A 334 9.59 15.86 9.58
N GLU A 335 9.33 15.79 8.28
CA GLU A 335 9.22 14.57 7.50
C GLU A 335 9.49 14.85 6.01
N ALA A 336 9.70 13.82 5.22
CA ALA A 336 9.92 13.97 3.79
C ALA A 336 8.65 14.43 3.07
N GLY A 337 8.79 15.48 2.26
CA GLY A 337 7.87 15.84 1.19
C GLY A 337 8.30 15.21 -0.14
N SER A 338 7.69 15.64 -1.23
CA SER A 338 8.03 15.20 -2.58
C SER A 338 7.98 16.35 -3.58
N LEU A 339 8.39 16.08 -4.82
CA LEU A 339 8.18 17.01 -5.93
C LEU A 339 6.69 17.24 -6.19
N HIS A 340 5.90 16.19 -6.08
CA HIS A 340 4.44 16.20 -6.21
C HIS A 340 3.77 17.08 -5.14
N SER A 341 4.22 16.97 -3.88
CA SER A 341 3.80 17.84 -2.79
C SER A 341 4.96 18.07 -1.80
N GLY A 342 5.38 19.33 -1.67
CA GLY A 342 6.52 19.72 -0.82
C GLY A 342 6.24 19.60 0.68
N ASN A 343 5.01 19.42 1.11
CA ASN A 343 4.63 19.27 2.51
C ASN A 343 5.00 17.87 3.04
N PRO A 344 5.24 17.72 4.36
CA PRO A 344 5.50 16.43 4.99
C PRO A 344 4.41 15.39 4.70
N TRP A 345 4.84 14.20 4.28
CA TRP A 345 3.96 13.06 4.06
C TRP A 345 3.97 12.13 5.28
N PRO A 346 2.84 11.88 5.96
CA PRO A 346 2.76 10.86 7.01
C PRO A 346 3.17 9.46 6.52
N LEU A 347 3.12 9.21 5.22
CA LEU A 347 3.61 7.99 4.59
C LEU A 347 5.13 7.81 4.77
N GLY A 348 5.91 8.92 4.79
CA GLY A 348 7.33 8.90 5.09
C GLY A 348 7.60 8.37 6.51
N ALA A 349 6.79 8.76 7.49
CA ALA A 349 6.89 8.21 8.85
C ALA A 349 6.58 6.70 8.89
N CYS A 350 5.69 6.19 8.03
CA CYS A 350 5.45 4.75 7.89
C CYS A 350 6.68 4.03 7.29
N ASN A 351 7.33 4.64 6.27
CA ASN A 351 8.57 4.12 5.69
C ASN A 351 9.68 4.07 6.74
N ASP A 352 9.80 5.10 7.56
CA ASP A 352 10.73 5.16 8.69
C ASP A 352 10.54 4.01 9.69
N LEU A 353 9.29 3.69 10.06
CA LEU A 353 9.00 2.56 10.95
C LEU A 353 9.45 1.24 10.34
N LEU A 354 9.23 1.04 9.04
CA LEU A 354 9.66 -0.15 8.31
C LEU A 354 11.19 -0.19 8.14
N ALA A 355 11.85 0.98 8.06
CA ALA A 355 13.31 1.14 8.09
C ALA A 355 13.92 1.08 9.50
N LEU A 356 13.12 0.76 10.54
CA LEU A 356 13.51 0.67 11.94
C LEU A 356 13.92 2.00 12.60
N ASN A 357 13.40 3.13 12.12
CA ASN A 357 13.54 4.42 12.76
C ASN A 357 12.34 4.73 13.67
N PHE A 358 12.54 4.67 14.98
CA PHE A 358 11.47 4.81 15.98
C PHE A 358 11.03 6.25 16.26
N GLY A 359 11.78 7.25 15.81
CA GLY A 359 11.37 8.66 15.91
C GLY A 359 10.05 8.97 15.19
N ALA A 360 9.72 8.15 14.19
CA ALA A 360 8.45 8.24 13.46
C ALA A 360 7.19 8.05 14.32
N LEU A 361 7.28 7.30 15.44
CA LEU A 361 6.13 7.12 16.34
C LEU A 361 5.69 8.44 16.99
N ASP A 362 6.64 9.29 17.36
CA ASP A 362 6.35 10.61 17.93
C ASP A 362 5.68 11.52 16.90
N PHE A 363 6.14 11.52 15.65
CA PHE A 363 5.49 12.23 14.56
C PHE A 363 4.03 11.77 14.39
N LEU A 364 3.79 10.45 14.31
CA LEU A 364 2.45 9.88 14.11
C LEU A 364 1.48 10.16 15.27
N LYS A 365 1.98 10.26 16.52
CA LYS A 365 1.16 10.64 17.69
C LYS A 365 0.75 12.11 17.65
N ARG A 366 1.61 13.00 17.12
CA ARG A 366 1.40 14.46 17.14
C ARG A 366 0.63 15.00 15.94
N VAL A 367 0.67 14.31 14.80
CA VAL A 367 -0.01 14.73 13.58
C VAL A 367 -1.52 14.82 13.79
N LYS A 368 -2.12 15.94 13.39
CA LYS A 368 -3.54 16.23 13.53
C LYS A 368 -4.32 15.78 12.31
N MET A 369 -4.37 14.46 12.10
CA MET A 369 -5.19 13.87 11.06
C MET A 369 -6.69 14.11 11.32
N ASP A 370 -7.47 14.30 10.26
CA ASP A 370 -8.91 14.52 10.37
C ASP A 370 -9.62 13.30 10.97
N ASN A 371 -10.18 13.46 12.15
CA ASN A 371 -10.73 12.35 12.95
C ASN A 371 -9.77 11.18 13.18
N GLY A 372 -8.47 11.38 13.02
CA GLY A 372 -7.42 10.36 13.10
C GLY A 372 -7.38 9.41 11.89
N PHE A 373 -8.05 9.75 10.78
CA PHE A 373 -7.90 9.04 9.51
C PHE A 373 -6.70 9.57 8.73
N PHE A 374 -5.94 8.66 8.16
CA PHE A 374 -4.74 8.96 7.43
C PHE A 374 -4.97 9.95 6.28
N CYS A 375 -3.95 10.74 5.99
CA CYS A 375 -3.98 11.76 4.95
C CYS A 375 -2.71 11.70 4.10
N GLU A 376 -2.72 12.41 2.99
CA GLU A 376 -1.60 12.49 2.08
C GLU A 376 -0.49 13.37 2.66
N THR A 377 -0.77 14.66 2.95
CA THR A 377 0.23 15.58 3.50
C THR A 377 -0.31 16.42 4.65
N VAL A 378 0.63 16.96 5.44
CA VAL A 378 0.34 17.83 6.58
C VAL A 378 1.17 19.10 6.53
N ASP A 379 0.68 20.14 7.16
CA ASP A 379 1.39 21.40 7.33
C ASP A 379 2.60 21.21 8.27
N PRO A 380 3.81 21.62 7.89
CA PRO A 380 5.04 21.39 8.66
C PRO A 380 5.07 22.09 10.02
N GLU A 381 4.33 23.19 10.21
CA GLU A 381 4.32 23.95 11.45
C GLU A 381 3.23 23.48 12.42
N THR A 382 2.06 23.14 11.91
CA THR A 382 0.89 22.84 12.73
C THR A 382 0.54 21.36 12.81
N GLY A 383 1.04 20.53 11.88
CA GLY A 383 0.70 19.12 11.72
C GLY A 383 -0.73 18.87 11.25
N THR A 384 -1.45 19.90 10.78
CA THR A 384 -2.82 19.76 10.26
C THR A 384 -2.81 19.30 8.81
N VAL A 385 -3.87 18.57 8.40
CA VAL A 385 -4.01 18.07 7.03
C VAL A 385 -3.99 19.22 6.02
N THR A 386 -3.17 19.09 4.98
CA THR A 386 -3.11 20.01 3.83
C THR A 386 -3.72 19.41 2.59
N THR A 387 -3.46 18.14 2.29
CA THR A 387 -4.03 17.44 1.13
C THR A 387 -4.47 16.03 1.50
N GLY A 388 -5.38 15.46 0.70
CA GLY A 388 -5.77 14.05 0.74
C GLY A 388 -6.34 13.58 2.08
N ALA A 389 -7.25 14.35 2.70
CA ALA A 389 -7.91 13.94 3.94
C ALA A 389 -8.67 12.62 3.75
N ALA A 390 -8.56 11.71 4.73
CA ALA A 390 -9.21 10.40 4.74
C ALA A 390 -8.82 9.51 3.52
N PHE A 391 -7.53 9.30 3.36
CA PHE A 391 -6.89 8.48 2.33
C PHE A 391 -6.89 7.00 2.74
N ALA A 392 -7.88 6.23 2.30
CA ALA A 392 -8.16 4.90 2.83
C ALA A 392 -7.09 3.85 2.45
N SER A 393 -6.50 3.91 1.25
CA SER A 393 -5.43 2.97 0.89
C SER A 393 -4.16 3.21 1.71
N ALA A 394 -3.72 4.45 1.84
CA ALA A 394 -2.56 4.78 2.66
C ALA A 394 -2.81 4.56 4.18
N ALA A 395 -4.07 4.64 4.65
CA ALA A 395 -4.45 4.24 6.00
C ALA A 395 -4.14 2.75 6.27
N GLY A 396 -4.26 1.90 5.26
CA GLY A 396 -3.86 0.50 5.32
C GLY A 396 -2.35 0.34 5.53
N PHE A 397 -1.56 1.14 4.85
CA PHE A 397 -0.11 1.12 5.01
C PHE A 397 0.34 1.57 6.40
N LEU A 398 -0.28 2.62 6.96
CA LEU A 398 -0.05 3.01 8.35
C LEU A 398 -0.35 1.87 9.33
N ALA A 399 -1.52 1.26 9.21
CA ALA A 399 -1.91 0.15 10.08
C ALA A 399 -0.94 -1.03 9.96
N TYR A 400 -0.51 -1.36 8.75
CA TYR A 400 0.47 -2.41 8.49
C TYR A 400 1.86 -2.06 9.04
N ALA A 401 2.35 -0.83 8.85
CA ALA A 401 3.64 -0.38 9.38
C ALA A 401 3.69 -0.43 10.91
N LEU A 402 2.63 0.03 11.59
CA LEU A 402 2.49 -0.11 13.04
C LEU A 402 2.42 -1.57 13.49
N TYR A 403 1.65 -2.42 12.79
CA TYR A 403 1.59 -3.85 13.06
C TYR A 403 2.98 -4.51 12.96
N GLN A 404 3.71 -4.26 11.89
CA GLN A 404 5.05 -4.79 11.69
C GLN A 404 6.00 -4.32 12.80
N HIS A 405 5.92 -3.06 13.17
CA HIS A 405 6.76 -2.48 14.21
C HIS A 405 6.56 -3.16 15.58
N PHE A 406 5.31 -3.35 16.02
CA PHE A 406 5.01 -3.84 17.37
C PHE A 406 4.99 -5.37 17.46
N ILE A 407 4.57 -6.07 16.42
CA ILE A 407 4.34 -7.52 16.49
C ILE A 407 5.59 -8.31 16.05
N THR A 408 6.27 -7.89 14.98
CA THR A 408 7.44 -8.63 14.50
C THR A 408 8.68 -8.44 15.37
N LYS A 409 8.77 -7.35 16.14
CA LYS A 409 9.90 -7.04 17.02
C LYS A 409 9.75 -7.48 18.46
N ASN A 410 8.55 -7.88 18.88
CA ASN A 410 8.29 -8.45 20.21
C ASN A 410 7.70 -9.86 20.08
N PRO A 411 8.48 -10.90 19.66
CA PRO A 411 7.96 -12.28 19.60
C PRO A 411 7.60 -12.88 20.95
N GLY A 412 7.79 -12.15 22.08
CA GLY A 412 7.41 -12.54 23.43
C GLY A 412 6.12 -11.93 23.98
N GLY A 413 5.46 -11.05 23.21
CA GLY A 413 4.13 -10.53 23.57
C GLY A 413 3.06 -11.55 23.19
N ASN A 414 2.46 -12.20 24.19
CA ASN A 414 1.40 -13.20 24.05
C ASN A 414 0.35 -12.78 23.00
N ASN A 415 0.41 -13.40 21.82
CA ASN A 415 -0.73 -13.53 20.95
C ASN A 415 -1.73 -14.52 21.59
N ARG A 416 -2.74 -14.00 22.25
CA ARG A 416 -3.97 -14.72 22.57
C ARG A 416 -5.15 -13.99 21.96
#